data_d63dd376f4be3b1f08e6c460cebbb39b
#
_entry.id   d63dd376f4be3b1f08e6c460cebbb39b
#
_cell.length_a   1.000
_cell.length_b   1.000
_cell.length_c   1.000
_cell.angle_alpha   90.00
_cell.angle_beta   90.00
_cell.angle_gamma   90.00
#
_symmetry.space_group_name_H-M   'P 1'
#
loop_
_entity.id
_entity.type
_entity.pdbx_description
1 polymer ?
#
loop_
_entity_poly.entity_id
_entity_poly.type
_entity_poly.pdbx_seq_one_letter_code
_entity_poly.pdbx_strand_id
1 'polypeptide(L)'
;AGFLGLGLAGCATTPQQPSEPVKFEKVYQIDGLNQAQIYDGARQWFAVAFASANAVIQYEDKASGTIIGKGNMRYPCSGMECLAMTGNERVDFTVRVDTKDGKMRVGYDGLTYSAPSHMSAGIMMPAQNYPITESRKSTPLIISKINTLSDDMAEKIKTQQKVNSNW
;
A
#
# COMPACT_ATOMS: atom_id res chain seq x y z
N ALA A 1 -27.72 -6.80 -64.15
CA ALA A 1 -27.91 -5.94 -62.96
C ALA A 1 -27.18 -6.58 -61.81
N GLY A 2 -25.95 -6.08 -61.49
CA GLY A 2 -25.15 -6.56 -60.37
C GLY A 2 -25.18 -5.52 -59.26
N PHE A 3 -25.56 -5.93 -58.06
CA PHE A 3 -25.46 -5.11 -56.83
C PHE A 3 -24.16 -5.50 -56.11
N LEU A 4 -23.19 -4.54 -56.06
CA LEU A 4 -22.06 -4.62 -55.17
C LEU A 4 -22.50 -4.11 -53.81
N GLY A 5 -22.52 -4.99 -52.80
CA GLY A 5 -22.69 -4.61 -51.40
C GLY A 5 -21.34 -4.25 -50.79
N LEU A 6 -21.11 -2.96 -50.45
CA LEU A 6 -19.99 -2.53 -49.59
C LEU A 6 -20.30 -2.90 -48.14
N GLY A 7 -19.56 -3.85 -47.58
CA GLY A 7 -19.56 -4.17 -46.18
C GLY A 7 -18.73 -3.12 -45.41
N LEU A 8 -19.37 -2.31 -44.55
CA LEU A 8 -18.71 -1.48 -43.56
C LEU A 8 -18.24 -2.36 -42.42
N ALA A 9 -16.93 -2.62 -42.34
CA ALA A 9 -16.30 -3.21 -41.17
C ALA A 9 -16.26 -2.15 -40.07
N GLY A 10 -17.21 -2.16 -39.14
CA GLY A 10 -17.20 -1.35 -37.92
C GLY A 10 -16.09 -1.87 -36.99
N CYS A 11 -15.07 -1.05 -36.72
CA CYS A 11 -14.15 -1.29 -35.61
C CYS A 11 -14.93 -1.25 -34.31
N ALA A 12 -15.26 -2.40 -33.75
CA ALA A 12 -15.77 -2.49 -32.38
C ALA A 12 -14.64 -2.14 -31.44
N THR A 13 -14.58 -0.92 -30.93
CA THR A 13 -13.78 -0.53 -29.77
C THR A 13 -14.35 -1.27 -28.56
N THR A 14 -13.65 -2.31 -28.10
CA THR A 14 -13.97 -2.97 -26.83
C THR A 14 -13.83 -1.94 -25.73
N PRO A 15 -14.86 -1.71 -24.88
CA PRO A 15 -14.73 -0.81 -23.73
C PRO A 15 -13.62 -1.35 -22.84
N GLN A 16 -12.57 -0.56 -22.64
CA GLN A 16 -11.48 -0.90 -21.73
C GLN A 16 -12.08 -0.86 -20.33
N GLN A 17 -12.24 -2.02 -19.71
CA GLN A 17 -12.75 -2.15 -18.36
C GLN A 17 -11.84 -1.33 -17.42
N PRO A 18 -12.38 -0.46 -16.54
CA PRO A 18 -11.55 0.27 -15.60
C PRO A 18 -10.74 -0.72 -14.78
N SER A 19 -9.42 -0.57 -14.80
CA SER A 19 -8.54 -1.42 -14.00
C SER A 19 -8.82 -1.18 -12.52
N GLU A 20 -9.12 -2.25 -11.77
CA GLU A 20 -9.43 -2.15 -10.34
C GLU A 20 -8.22 -1.65 -9.55
N PRO A 21 -8.47 -0.86 -8.47
CA PRO A 21 -7.42 -0.47 -7.54
C PRO A 21 -6.76 -1.69 -6.89
N VAL A 22 -5.45 -1.65 -6.76
CA VAL A 22 -4.68 -2.72 -6.14
C VAL A 22 -4.96 -2.77 -4.65
N LYS A 23 -5.09 -3.99 -4.12
CA LYS A 23 -5.17 -4.30 -2.69
C LYS A 23 -4.13 -5.33 -2.33
N PHE A 24 -3.68 -5.28 -1.08
CA PHE A 24 -2.77 -6.27 -0.53
C PHE A 24 -3.33 -6.79 0.78
N GLU A 25 -3.30 -8.10 0.98
CA GLU A 25 -3.66 -8.72 2.26
C GLU A 25 -2.74 -9.91 2.53
N LYS A 26 -2.29 -10.05 3.77
CA LYS A 26 -1.44 -11.18 4.21
C LYS A 26 -1.75 -11.54 5.66
N VAL A 27 -1.79 -12.85 5.93
CA VAL A 27 -1.95 -13.40 7.28
C VAL A 27 -0.61 -13.93 7.78
N TYR A 28 -0.27 -13.58 9.01
CA TYR A 28 0.95 -14.01 9.70
C TYR A 28 0.61 -14.88 10.89
N GLN A 29 1.31 -15.99 11.04
CA GLN A 29 1.29 -16.79 12.27
C GLN A 29 2.25 -16.16 13.29
N ILE A 30 1.74 -15.91 14.49
CA ILE A 30 2.47 -15.27 15.60
C ILE A 30 2.31 -16.18 16.83
N ASP A 31 2.85 -17.38 16.74
CA ASP A 31 2.66 -18.41 17.75
C ASP A 31 3.13 -17.96 19.14
N GLY A 32 2.41 -18.38 20.16
CA GLY A 32 2.73 -18.10 21.56
C GLY A 32 2.28 -16.76 22.08
N LEU A 33 1.65 -15.91 21.25
CA LEU A 33 1.10 -14.61 21.66
C LEU A 33 -0.42 -14.61 21.57
N ASN A 34 -1.06 -14.00 22.58
CA ASN A 34 -2.49 -13.76 22.56
C ASN A 34 -2.83 -12.49 21.75
N GLN A 35 -4.12 -12.29 21.44
CA GLN A 35 -4.62 -11.15 20.69
C GLN A 35 -4.11 -9.80 21.24
N ALA A 36 -4.19 -9.59 22.55
CA ALA A 36 -3.82 -8.32 23.18
C ALA A 36 -2.32 -8.02 23.02
N GLN A 37 -1.47 -9.03 23.14
CA GLN A 37 -0.01 -8.90 22.96
C GLN A 37 0.32 -8.56 21.50
N ILE A 38 -0.33 -9.22 20.55
CA ILE A 38 -0.15 -8.94 19.11
C ILE A 38 -0.64 -7.53 18.78
N TYR A 39 -1.80 -7.13 19.32
CA TYR A 39 -2.35 -5.78 19.15
C TYR A 39 -1.39 -4.70 19.68
N ASP A 40 -0.91 -4.86 20.91
CA ASP A 40 0.02 -3.89 21.52
C ASP A 40 1.34 -3.80 20.73
N GLY A 41 1.85 -4.92 20.24
CA GLY A 41 3.04 -4.97 19.38
C GLY A 41 2.81 -4.27 18.03
N ALA A 42 1.66 -4.49 17.40
CA ALA A 42 1.28 -3.80 16.16
C ALA A 42 1.17 -2.28 16.38
N ARG A 43 0.51 -1.86 17.46
CA ARG A 43 0.37 -0.45 17.81
C ARG A 43 1.72 0.23 18.05
N GLN A 44 2.65 -0.43 18.74
CA GLN A 44 4.01 0.06 18.94
C GLN A 44 4.76 0.17 17.61
N TRP A 45 4.61 -0.82 16.72
CA TRP A 45 5.22 -0.77 15.41
C TRP A 45 4.72 0.44 14.60
N PHE A 46 3.41 0.73 14.61
CA PHE A 46 2.87 1.93 13.98
C PHE A 46 3.54 3.21 14.49
N ALA A 47 3.75 3.34 15.80
CA ALA A 47 4.36 4.51 16.40
C ALA A 47 5.82 4.71 15.95
N VAL A 48 6.55 3.62 15.66
CA VAL A 48 7.97 3.67 15.27
C VAL A 48 8.14 3.73 13.76
N ALA A 49 7.46 2.85 13.02
CA ALA A 49 7.65 2.70 11.58
C ALA A 49 7.16 3.93 10.80
N PHE A 50 6.13 4.58 11.28
CA PHE A 50 5.52 5.73 10.63
C PHE A 50 5.86 7.09 11.27
N ALA A 51 6.68 7.14 12.30
CA ALA A 51 7.17 8.40 12.89
C ALA A 51 7.86 9.29 11.85
N SER A 52 8.44 8.70 10.80
CA SER A 52 9.04 9.38 9.64
C SER A 52 8.15 9.44 8.40
N ALA A 53 6.98 8.80 8.40
CA ALA A 53 6.13 8.62 7.22
C ALA A 53 4.70 9.18 7.36
N ASN A 54 4.44 10.04 8.37
CA ASN A 54 3.13 10.68 8.59
C ASN A 54 1.93 9.71 8.67
N ALA A 55 2.15 8.49 9.17
CA ALA A 55 1.01 7.61 9.43
C ALA A 55 0.29 8.07 10.69
N VAL A 56 -1.01 8.19 10.57
CA VAL A 56 -1.90 8.54 11.67
C VAL A 56 -2.86 7.41 11.88
N ILE A 57 -2.89 6.85 13.10
CA ILE A 57 -3.94 5.89 13.48
C ILE A 57 -5.27 6.64 13.42
N GLN A 58 -6.18 6.14 12.60
CA GLN A 58 -7.52 6.70 12.37
C GLN A 58 -8.56 6.04 13.26
N TYR A 59 -8.35 4.77 13.56
CA TYR A 59 -9.24 3.96 14.37
C TYR A 59 -8.43 2.90 15.11
N GLU A 60 -8.73 2.69 16.37
CA GLU A 60 -8.17 1.59 17.17
C GLU A 60 -9.24 1.03 18.11
N ASP A 61 -9.32 -0.29 18.19
CA ASP A 61 -10.19 -1.01 19.11
C ASP A 61 -9.47 -2.27 19.60
N LYS A 62 -9.01 -2.23 20.84
CA LYS A 62 -8.27 -3.33 21.45
C LYS A 62 -9.16 -4.56 21.70
N ALA A 63 -10.47 -4.36 21.96
CA ALA A 63 -11.39 -5.45 22.24
C ALA A 63 -11.65 -6.28 20.97
N SER A 64 -11.82 -5.65 19.83
CA SER A 64 -11.92 -6.33 18.53
C SER A 64 -10.56 -6.70 17.93
N GLY A 65 -9.47 -6.17 18.46
CA GLY A 65 -8.13 -6.37 17.95
C GLY A 65 -7.84 -5.67 16.63
N THR A 66 -8.51 -4.55 16.34
CA THR A 66 -8.41 -3.84 15.07
C THR A 66 -7.69 -2.51 15.20
N ILE A 67 -6.75 -2.25 14.29
CA ILE A 67 -6.09 -0.95 14.11
C ILE A 67 -6.22 -0.56 12.63
N ILE A 68 -6.63 0.68 12.37
CA ILE A 68 -6.65 1.24 11.00
C ILE A 68 -5.87 2.55 11.03
N GLY A 69 -4.93 2.69 10.10
CA GLY A 69 -4.12 3.89 9.95
C GLY A 69 -3.99 4.31 8.49
N LYS A 70 -3.68 5.58 8.28
CA LYS A 70 -3.23 6.10 6.98
C LYS A 70 -1.73 6.33 7.03
N GLY A 71 -1.06 6.00 5.96
CA GLY A 71 0.37 6.22 5.83
C GLY A 71 0.77 6.48 4.40
N ASN A 72 2.02 6.82 4.24
CA ASN A 72 2.64 6.88 2.94
C ASN A 72 4.06 6.32 2.98
N MET A 73 4.55 5.94 1.83
CA MET A 73 5.94 5.60 1.61
C MET A 73 6.46 6.34 0.38
N ARG A 74 7.79 6.50 0.28
CA ARG A 74 8.39 7.00 -0.95
C ARG A 74 7.98 6.11 -2.12
N TYR A 75 7.61 6.74 -3.24
CA TYR A 75 7.31 5.98 -4.45
C TYR A 75 8.54 5.18 -4.88
N PRO A 76 8.43 3.86 -4.99
CA PRO A 76 9.56 3.04 -5.40
C PRO A 76 9.75 3.16 -6.91
N CYS A 77 10.96 3.46 -7.32
CA CYS A 77 11.36 3.52 -8.72
C CYS A 77 12.62 2.67 -8.95
N SER A 78 12.94 2.38 -10.19
CA SER A 78 14.18 1.68 -10.57
C SER A 78 14.74 2.20 -11.90
N GLY A 79 16.06 2.17 -12.04
CA GLY A 79 16.74 2.56 -13.28
C GLY A 79 16.47 4.00 -13.72
N MET A 80 16.25 4.19 -15.02
CA MET A 80 16.03 5.50 -15.64
C MET A 80 14.77 6.23 -15.13
N GLU A 81 13.78 5.51 -14.65
CA GLU A 81 12.56 6.10 -14.08
C GLU A 81 12.87 7.00 -12.89
N CYS A 82 13.80 6.60 -12.03
CA CYS A 82 14.21 7.40 -10.87
C CYS A 82 14.84 8.75 -11.26
N LEU A 83 15.47 8.86 -12.42
CA LEU A 83 16.06 10.11 -12.89
C LEU A 83 15.01 11.16 -13.29
N ALA A 84 13.82 10.71 -13.67
CA ALA A 84 12.70 11.58 -14.05
C ALA A 84 11.88 12.05 -12.85
N MET A 85 12.15 11.52 -11.64
CA MET A 85 11.39 11.81 -10.44
C MET A 85 12.03 12.91 -9.60
N THR A 86 11.22 13.70 -8.92
CA THR A 86 11.70 14.77 -8.03
C THR A 86 12.13 14.27 -6.65
N GLY A 87 11.80 13.01 -6.32
CA GLY A 87 12.02 12.41 -5.00
C GLY A 87 10.94 12.76 -3.97
N ASN A 88 9.94 13.54 -4.36
CA ASN A 88 8.82 13.94 -3.50
C ASN A 88 7.56 13.10 -3.73
N GLU A 89 7.63 12.19 -4.70
CA GLU A 89 6.53 11.27 -5.03
C GLU A 89 6.32 10.26 -3.91
N ARG A 90 5.06 9.98 -3.60
CA ARG A 90 4.64 9.07 -2.54
C ARG A 90 3.62 8.06 -3.05
N VAL A 91 3.51 6.95 -2.34
CA VAL A 91 2.36 6.06 -2.37
C VAL A 91 1.65 6.22 -1.04
N ASP A 92 0.46 6.80 -1.08
CA ASP A 92 -0.44 6.89 0.05
C ASP A 92 -1.27 5.61 0.14
N PHE A 93 -1.64 5.19 1.36
CA PHE A 93 -2.43 3.99 1.58
C PHE A 93 -3.16 4.04 2.92
N THR A 94 -4.19 3.21 3.03
CA THR A 94 -4.80 2.82 4.30
C THR A 94 -4.27 1.44 4.67
N VAL A 95 -3.81 1.28 5.89
CA VAL A 95 -3.38 0.00 6.45
C VAL A 95 -4.34 -0.43 7.55
N ARG A 96 -4.81 -1.67 7.47
CA ARG A 96 -5.65 -2.31 8.47
C ARG A 96 -4.92 -3.52 9.06
N VAL A 97 -4.90 -3.60 10.37
CA VAL A 97 -4.38 -4.75 11.11
C VAL A 97 -5.50 -5.33 11.96
N ASP A 98 -5.77 -6.61 11.78
CA ASP A 98 -6.69 -7.38 12.62
C ASP A 98 -5.90 -8.45 13.36
N THR A 99 -6.06 -8.53 14.67
CA THR A 99 -5.32 -9.44 15.54
C THR A 99 -6.24 -10.46 16.19
N LYS A 100 -5.74 -11.69 16.33
CA LYS A 100 -6.37 -12.80 17.08
C LYS A 100 -5.27 -13.56 17.79
N ASP A 101 -5.65 -14.47 18.70
CA ASP A 101 -4.69 -15.36 19.34
C ASP A 101 -3.88 -16.12 18.29
N GLY A 102 -2.55 -16.02 18.37
CA GLY A 102 -1.61 -16.71 17.50
C GLY A 102 -1.53 -16.21 16.05
N LYS A 103 -2.23 -15.14 15.66
CA LYS A 103 -2.20 -14.65 14.27
C LYS A 103 -2.56 -13.19 14.10
N MET A 104 -2.06 -12.63 13.02
CA MET A 104 -2.32 -11.25 12.58
C MET A 104 -2.62 -11.23 11.09
N ARG A 105 -3.60 -10.43 10.68
CA ARG A 105 -3.87 -10.11 9.28
C ARG A 105 -3.54 -8.64 9.04
N VAL A 106 -2.79 -8.37 7.99
CA VAL A 106 -2.44 -7.02 7.55
C VAL A 106 -2.99 -6.81 6.15
N GLY A 107 -3.77 -5.75 5.96
CA GLY A 107 -4.31 -5.36 4.67
C GLY A 107 -3.93 -3.92 4.32
N TYR A 108 -3.65 -3.67 3.05
CA TYR A 108 -3.44 -2.33 2.49
C TYR A 108 -4.43 -2.10 1.37
N ASP A 109 -5.11 -0.97 1.42
CA ASP A 109 -6.02 -0.53 0.38
C ASP A 109 -5.88 0.97 0.09
N GLY A 110 -6.64 1.45 -0.90
CA GLY A 110 -6.61 2.85 -1.27
C GLY A 110 -5.23 3.33 -1.76
N LEU A 111 -4.42 2.43 -2.34
CA LEU A 111 -3.09 2.78 -2.82
C LEU A 111 -3.19 3.85 -3.90
N THR A 112 -2.59 5.00 -3.63
CA THR A 112 -2.67 6.19 -4.47
C THR A 112 -1.28 6.77 -4.69
N TYR A 113 -0.92 7.03 -5.96
CA TYR A 113 0.25 7.84 -6.27
C TYR A 113 -0.06 9.29 -5.93
N SER A 114 0.84 9.97 -5.27
CA SER A 114 0.78 11.40 -5.03
C SER A 114 2.11 12.08 -5.32
N ALA A 115 2.05 13.23 -5.99
CA ALA A 115 3.20 14.10 -6.23
C ALA A 115 2.78 15.54 -6.03
N PRO A 116 3.55 16.36 -5.29
CA PRO A 116 3.27 17.78 -5.17
C PRO A 116 3.54 18.51 -6.49
N SER A 117 2.94 19.69 -6.65
CA SER A 117 3.32 20.58 -7.74
C SER A 117 4.80 20.96 -7.65
N HIS A 118 5.48 21.05 -8.79
CA HIS A 118 6.90 21.40 -8.85
C HIS A 118 7.24 22.11 -10.14
N MET A 119 8.35 22.86 -10.14
CA MET A 119 8.90 23.48 -11.34
C MET A 119 9.76 22.48 -12.11
N SER A 120 9.52 22.35 -13.41
CA SER A 120 10.33 21.56 -14.32
C SER A 120 10.62 22.38 -15.58
N ALA A 121 11.88 22.59 -15.90
CA ALA A 121 12.32 23.39 -17.06
C ALA A 121 11.62 24.76 -17.19
N GLY A 122 11.35 25.43 -16.07
CA GLY A 122 10.66 26.72 -16.04
C GLY A 122 9.13 26.66 -16.16
N ILE A 123 8.56 25.46 -16.19
CA ILE A 123 7.09 25.24 -16.28
C ILE A 123 6.60 24.67 -14.95
N MET A 124 5.50 25.22 -14.42
CA MET A 124 4.85 24.66 -13.24
C MET A 124 4.08 23.40 -13.60
N MET A 125 4.55 22.28 -13.09
CA MET A 125 3.85 20.99 -13.17
C MET A 125 2.83 20.91 -12.04
N PRO A 126 1.55 20.60 -12.33
CA PRO A 126 0.52 20.51 -11.30
C PRO A 126 0.74 19.31 -10.39
N ALA A 127 0.19 19.38 -9.18
CA ALA A 127 0.12 18.23 -8.28
C ALA A 127 -0.65 17.09 -8.93
N GLN A 128 -0.20 15.87 -8.69
CA GLN A 128 -0.81 14.65 -9.24
C GLN A 128 -1.31 13.77 -8.11
N ASN A 129 -2.47 13.14 -8.33
CA ASN A 129 -3.05 12.17 -7.42
C ASN A 129 -3.92 11.20 -8.22
N TYR A 130 -3.57 9.91 -8.23
CA TYR A 130 -4.34 8.89 -8.94
C TYR A 130 -4.15 7.49 -8.33
N PRO A 131 -5.19 6.62 -8.43
CA PRO A 131 -5.12 5.26 -7.90
C PRO A 131 -3.99 4.43 -8.54
N ILE A 132 -3.35 3.60 -7.74
CA ILE A 132 -2.46 2.55 -8.24
C ILE A 132 -3.31 1.39 -8.73
N THR A 133 -3.09 0.99 -9.98
CA THR A 133 -3.81 -0.12 -10.62
C THR A 133 -2.84 -1.24 -10.99
N GLU A 134 -3.35 -2.46 -11.20
CA GLU A 134 -2.52 -3.62 -11.55
C GLU A 134 -1.74 -3.44 -12.86
N SER A 135 -2.27 -2.67 -13.79
CA SER A 135 -1.65 -2.42 -15.10
C SER A 135 -0.38 -1.53 -15.06
N ARG A 136 -0.07 -0.91 -13.92
CA ARG A 136 1.13 -0.07 -13.81
C ARG A 136 2.40 -0.90 -13.67
N LYS A 137 3.45 -0.51 -14.38
CA LYS A 137 4.77 -1.17 -14.33
C LYS A 137 5.38 -1.17 -12.93
N SER A 138 5.12 -0.14 -12.13
CA SER A 138 5.64 0.01 -10.75
C SER A 138 4.86 -0.81 -9.70
N THR A 139 3.67 -1.32 -10.03
CA THR A 139 2.83 -2.04 -9.07
C THR A 139 3.53 -3.22 -8.41
N PRO A 140 4.26 -4.10 -9.11
CA PRO A 140 4.98 -5.20 -8.47
C PRO A 140 6.01 -4.71 -7.44
N LEU A 141 6.68 -3.59 -7.72
CA LEU A 141 7.67 -3.00 -6.80
C LEU A 141 6.99 -2.36 -5.59
N ILE A 142 5.84 -1.73 -5.77
CA ILE A 142 5.01 -1.18 -4.69
C ILE A 142 4.55 -2.31 -3.76
N ILE A 143 4.01 -3.39 -4.31
CA ILE A 143 3.56 -4.56 -3.55
C ILE A 143 4.72 -5.22 -2.81
N SER A 144 5.89 -5.34 -3.43
CA SER A 144 7.10 -5.85 -2.78
C SER A 144 7.49 -5.00 -1.55
N LYS A 145 7.42 -3.67 -1.65
CA LYS A 145 7.69 -2.77 -0.52
C LYS A 145 6.66 -2.90 0.60
N ILE A 146 5.38 -2.99 0.27
CA ILE A 146 4.29 -3.22 1.22
C ILE A 146 4.47 -4.56 1.93
N ASN A 147 4.83 -5.61 1.20
CA ASN A 147 5.12 -6.91 1.79
C ASN A 147 6.30 -6.83 2.79
N THR A 148 7.37 -6.11 2.44
CA THR A 148 8.52 -5.88 3.34
C THR A 148 8.10 -5.16 4.62
N LEU A 149 7.25 -4.13 4.53
CA LEU A 149 6.71 -3.43 5.71
C LEU A 149 5.88 -4.35 6.60
N SER A 150 5.06 -5.20 5.99
CA SER A 150 4.23 -6.17 6.71
C SER A 150 5.07 -7.26 7.40
N ASP A 151 6.11 -7.73 6.72
CA ASP A 151 7.05 -8.73 7.27
C ASP A 151 7.84 -8.13 8.45
N ASP A 152 8.30 -6.88 8.35
CA ASP A 152 8.96 -6.17 9.46
C ASP A 152 8.04 -6.03 10.68
N MET A 153 6.76 -5.69 10.47
CA MET A 153 5.77 -5.65 11.55
C MET A 153 5.68 -7.00 12.26
N ALA A 154 5.51 -8.08 11.52
CA ALA A 154 5.39 -9.42 12.09
C ALA A 154 6.63 -9.84 12.87
N GLU A 155 7.83 -9.58 12.34
CA GLU A 155 9.10 -9.89 13.03
C GLU A 155 9.31 -9.03 14.29
N LYS A 156 8.97 -7.76 14.26
CA LYS A 156 9.05 -6.88 15.45
C LYS A 156 8.13 -7.34 16.56
N ILE A 157 6.90 -7.74 16.24
CA ILE A 157 5.95 -8.27 17.22
C ILE A 157 6.51 -9.53 17.88
N LYS A 158 7.05 -10.46 17.10
CA LYS A 158 7.66 -11.70 17.63
C LYS A 158 8.87 -11.44 18.53
N THR A 159 9.70 -10.47 18.18
CA THR A 159 10.95 -10.19 18.91
C THR A 159 10.72 -9.35 20.17
N GLN A 160 9.82 -8.39 20.16
CA GLN A 160 9.51 -7.55 21.33
C GLN A 160 9.01 -8.38 22.52
N GLN A 161 8.23 -9.40 22.27
CA GLN A 161 7.73 -10.29 23.33
C GLN A 161 8.83 -11.13 23.99
N LYS A 162 9.87 -11.51 23.24
CA LYS A 162 11.04 -12.21 23.81
C LYS A 162 11.85 -11.32 24.75
N VAL A 163 11.93 -10.03 24.48
CA VAL A 163 12.62 -9.05 25.32
C VAL A 163 11.83 -8.80 26.60
N ASN A 164 10.50 -8.61 26.49
CA ASN A 164 9.64 -8.35 27.64
C ASN A 164 9.48 -9.54 28.60
N SER A 165 9.75 -10.76 28.16
CA SER A 165 9.70 -11.95 29.03
C SER A 165 10.98 -12.21 29.85
N ASN A 166 12.04 -11.43 29.62
CA ASN A 166 13.35 -11.60 30.25
C ASN A 166 13.69 -10.53 31.30
N TRP A 167 12.67 -9.82 31.81
CA TRP A 167 12.82 -8.86 32.94
C TRP A 167 12.42 -9.50 34.25
#